data_49b0340371bff1946d51c6391b06ffee
#
_entry.id   49b0340371bff1946d51c6391b06ffee
#
_cell.length_a   1.000
_cell.length_b   1.000
_cell.length_c   1.000
_cell.angle_alpha   90.00
_cell.angle_beta   90.00
_cell.angle_gamma   90.00
#
_symmetry.space_group_name_H-M   'P 1'
#
loop_
_entity.id
_entity.type
_entity.pdbx_description
1 polymer ?
#
loop_
_entity_poly.entity_id
_entity_poly.type
_entity_poly.pdbx_seq_one_letter_code
_entity_poly.pdbx_strand_id
1 'polypeptide(L)'
;MITNMDNLKKELKYVQEKLITSIQAVSRVSMSESNSETVIDKKLGDIIDSVESACITARNVIDKYRIMKPFSENAKKEKIISEVTGIAEVTTEGWLHIKLNTLLPNCRYKTNGYIQDTLTRLLDECDKPLPMFDKAFLAIVEYCDYESREVFDQDNKSWKMIPNAIKGRVVEDDEQFKIDIGLFSKISDTPACHIYVIPETQLVDFIY
;
A
#
# COMPACT_ATOMS: atom_id res chain seq x y z
N MET A 1 -25.36 -18.78 -6.93
CA MET A 1 -25.42 -17.88 -5.75
C MET A 1 -24.90 -18.52 -4.45
N ILE A 2 -25.11 -19.83 -4.22
CA ILE A 2 -24.68 -20.56 -3.01
C ILE A 2 -23.13 -20.64 -2.92
N THR A 3 -22.43 -20.85 -4.01
CA THR A 3 -20.97 -21.00 -4.10
C THR A 3 -20.18 -19.76 -3.63
N ASN A 4 -20.74 -18.57 -3.75
CA ASN A 4 -20.04 -17.32 -3.38
C ASN A 4 -20.09 -17.04 -1.87
N MET A 5 -21.18 -17.39 -1.19
CA MET A 5 -21.30 -17.23 0.26
C MET A 5 -20.45 -18.23 1.04
N ASP A 6 -20.27 -19.45 0.51
CA ASP A 6 -19.44 -20.45 1.15
C ASP A 6 -17.94 -20.09 1.04
N ASN A 7 -17.52 -19.52 -0.08
CA ASN A 7 -16.18 -18.99 -0.25
C ASN A 7 -15.93 -17.79 0.69
N LEU A 8 -16.88 -16.88 0.80
CA LEU A 8 -16.80 -15.76 1.74
C LEU A 8 -16.61 -16.22 3.18
N LYS A 9 -17.44 -17.19 3.63
CA LYS A 9 -17.33 -17.76 4.98
C LYS A 9 -15.98 -18.43 5.22
N LYS A 10 -15.44 -19.12 4.21
CA LYS A 10 -14.12 -19.77 4.28
C LYS A 10 -13.00 -18.73 4.42
N GLU A 11 -13.04 -17.65 3.65
CA GLU A 11 -12.06 -16.56 3.72
C GLU A 11 -12.13 -15.83 5.08
N LEU A 12 -13.35 -15.55 5.58
CA LEU A 12 -13.53 -14.95 6.91
C LEU A 12 -13.06 -15.86 8.04
N LYS A 13 -13.26 -17.16 7.92
CA LYS A 13 -12.74 -18.14 8.87
C LYS A 13 -11.21 -18.13 8.89
N TYR A 14 -10.56 -18.06 7.74
CA TYR A 14 -9.11 -17.92 7.65
C TYR A 14 -8.60 -16.66 8.36
N VAL A 15 -9.25 -15.51 8.15
CA VAL A 15 -8.92 -14.25 8.87
C VAL A 15 -9.04 -14.44 10.37
N GLN A 16 -10.14 -15.04 10.84
CA GLN A 16 -10.36 -15.31 12.25
C GLN A 16 -9.26 -16.20 12.85
N GLU A 17 -8.90 -17.29 12.17
CA GLU A 17 -7.85 -18.21 12.63
C GLU A 17 -6.49 -17.51 12.73
N LYS A 18 -6.14 -16.66 11.76
CA LYS A 18 -4.91 -15.86 11.79
C LYS A 18 -4.88 -14.88 12.95
N LEU A 19 -5.96 -14.15 13.20
CA LEU A 19 -6.06 -13.21 14.33
C LEU A 19 -5.97 -13.92 15.68
N ILE A 20 -6.65 -15.06 15.84
CA ILE A 20 -6.58 -15.87 17.08
C ILE A 20 -5.13 -16.33 17.32
N THR A 21 -4.45 -16.84 16.28
CA THR A 21 -3.05 -17.28 16.38
C THR A 21 -2.14 -16.12 16.79
N SER A 22 -2.34 -14.94 16.21
CA SER A 22 -1.55 -13.74 16.55
C SER A 22 -1.77 -13.31 18.02
N ILE A 23 -3.02 -13.28 18.48
CA ILE A 23 -3.35 -12.99 19.88
C ILE A 23 -2.68 -13.96 20.84
N GLN A 24 -2.73 -15.27 20.53
CA GLN A 24 -2.06 -16.29 21.34
C GLN A 24 -0.54 -16.13 21.35
N ALA A 25 0.05 -15.76 20.22
CA ALA A 25 1.49 -15.50 20.13
C ALA A 25 1.91 -14.28 20.95
N VAL A 26 1.16 -13.18 20.89
CA VAL A 26 1.37 -11.99 21.76
C VAL A 26 1.31 -12.38 23.22
N SER A 27 0.28 -13.13 23.64
CA SER A 27 0.12 -13.56 25.02
C SER A 27 1.31 -14.43 25.49
N ARG A 28 1.84 -15.30 24.64
CA ARG A 28 3.03 -16.12 24.97
C ARG A 28 4.30 -15.27 25.11
N VAL A 29 4.46 -14.22 24.29
CA VAL A 29 5.62 -13.33 24.40
C VAL A 29 5.52 -12.50 25.67
N SER A 30 4.34 -11.97 26.00
CA SER A 30 4.14 -11.13 27.19
C SER A 30 4.26 -11.89 28.52
N MET A 31 4.00 -13.21 28.52
CA MET A 31 4.12 -14.07 29.72
C MET A 31 5.50 -14.75 29.86
N SER A 32 6.41 -14.53 28.94
CA SER A 32 7.71 -15.23 28.89
C SER A 32 8.76 -14.46 29.70
N GLU A 33 9.21 -15.04 30.82
CA GLU A 33 10.21 -14.43 31.71
C GLU A 33 11.68 -14.56 31.21
N SER A 34 11.97 -15.36 30.17
CA SER A 34 13.36 -15.68 29.79
C SER A 34 13.57 -15.94 28.29
N ASN A 35 13.23 -14.98 27.44
CA ASN A 35 13.63 -15.08 26.03
C ASN A 35 14.81 -14.12 25.73
N SER A 36 15.80 -14.62 24.97
CA SER A 36 16.83 -13.74 24.42
C SER A 36 16.15 -12.73 23.45
N GLU A 37 16.70 -11.53 23.36
CA GLU A 37 16.21 -10.44 22.53
C GLU A 37 15.94 -10.88 21.08
N THR A 38 16.84 -11.67 20.51
CA THR A 38 16.72 -12.23 19.15
C THR A 38 15.53 -13.18 18.97
N VAL A 39 15.14 -13.91 20.00
CA VAL A 39 13.96 -14.80 19.94
C VAL A 39 12.67 -13.99 20.05
N ILE A 40 12.68 -12.91 20.83
CA ILE A 40 11.55 -11.98 20.93
C ILE A 40 11.33 -11.28 19.59
N ASP A 41 12.37 -10.72 18.97
CA ASP A 41 12.29 -10.04 17.69
C ASP A 41 11.72 -10.94 16.59
N LYS A 42 12.19 -12.18 16.51
CA LYS A 42 11.65 -13.15 15.55
C LYS A 42 10.16 -13.41 15.78
N LYS A 43 9.75 -13.62 17.05
CA LYS A 43 8.34 -13.86 17.39
C LYS A 43 7.46 -12.64 17.09
N LEU A 44 7.95 -11.43 17.33
CA LEU A 44 7.24 -10.20 16.99
C LEU A 44 7.09 -10.06 15.48
N GLY A 45 8.11 -10.37 14.69
CA GLY A 45 8.03 -10.43 13.24
C GLY A 45 6.93 -11.38 12.75
N ASP A 46 6.91 -12.62 13.26
CA ASP A 46 5.89 -13.63 12.91
C ASP A 46 4.46 -13.18 13.28
N ILE A 47 4.31 -12.43 14.39
CA ILE A 47 3.02 -11.84 14.80
C ILE A 47 2.58 -10.77 13.82
N ILE A 48 3.47 -9.84 13.47
CA ILE A 48 3.19 -8.75 12.52
C ILE A 48 2.77 -9.34 11.18
N ASP A 49 3.54 -10.29 10.63
CA ASP A 49 3.23 -10.95 9.37
C ASP A 49 1.84 -11.61 9.37
N SER A 50 1.48 -12.25 10.49
CA SER A 50 0.18 -12.91 10.63
C SER A 50 -0.98 -11.92 10.70
N VAL A 51 -0.82 -10.81 11.44
CA VAL A 51 -1.84 -9.75 11.56
C VAL A 51 -2.03 -9.04 10.22
N GLU A 52 -0.95 -8.67 9.55
CA GLU A 52 -1.01 -8.00 8.25
C GLU A 52 -1.67 -8.89 7.19
N SER A 53 -1.29 -10.18 7.14
CA SER A 53 -1.94 -11.15 6.25
C SER A 53 -3.45 -11.26 6.51
N ALA A 54 -3.87 -11.25 7.78
CA ALA A 54 -5.28 -11.26 8.15
C ALA A 54 -6.00 -9.97 7.70
N CYS A 55 -5.38 -8.81 7.91
CA CYS A 55 -5.94 -7.53 7.50
C CYS A 55 -6.13 -7.45 5.97
N ILE A 56 -5.13 -7.87 5.20
CA ILE A 56 -5.20 -7.88 3.72
C ILE A 56 -6.31 -8.81 3.25
N THR A 57 -6.37 -10.03 3.80
CA THR A 57 -7.44 -10.96 3.43
C THR A 57 -8.82 -10.41 3.76
N ALA A 58 -8.98 -9.77 4.93
CA ALA A 58 -10.23 -9.15 5.31
C ALA A 58 -10.66 -8.02 4.34
N ARG A 59 -9.72 -7.19 3.90
CA ARG A 59 -9.97 -6.13 2.91
C ARG A 59 -10.39 -6.70 1.57
N ASN A 60 -9.66 -7.69 1.06
CA ASN A 60 -10.02 -8.36 -0.20
C ASN A 60 -11.42 -8.99 -0.14
N VAL A 61 -11.80 -9.55 1.00
CA VAL A 61 -13.15 -10.08 1.22
C VAL A 61 -14.19 -8.97 1.18
N ILE A 62 -13.93 -7.84 1.84
CA ILE A 62 -14.85 -6.69 1.84
C ILE A 62 -15.04 -6.15 0.42
N ASP A 63 -13.97 -5.99 -0.34
CA ASP A 63 -14.03 -5.49 -1.72
C ASP A 63 -14.80 -6.44 -2.63
N LYS A 64 -14.54 -7.75 -2.56
CA LYS A 64 -15.34 -8.76 -3.26
C LYS A 64 -16.83 -8.70 -2.89
N TYR A 65 -17.15 -8.50 -1.62
CA TYR A 65 -18.53 -8.42 -1.15
C TYR A 65 -19.23 -7.12 -1.58
N ARG A 66 -18.51 -5.99 -1.63
CA ARG A 66 -19.03 -4.71 -2.13
C ARG A 66 -19.41 -4.79 -3.60
N ILE A 67 -18.58 -5.45 -4.42
CA ILE A 67 -18.86 -5.68 -5.85
C ILE A 67 -20.12 -6.53 -6.05
N MET A 68 -20.45 -7.40 -5.10
CA MET A 68 -21.61 -8.28 -5.16
C MET A 68 -22.93 -7.64 -4.73
N LYS A 69 -22.90 -6.49 -4.06
CA LYS A 69 -24.11 -5.73 -3.74
C LYS A 69 -24.48 -4.81 -4.89
N PRO A 70 -25.70 -4.89 -5.45
CA PRO A 70 -26.17 -3.88 -6.38
C PRO A 70 -26.14 -2.52 -5.66
N PHE A 71 -25.56 -1.53 -6.30
CA PHE A 71 -25.49 -0.16 -5.81
C PHE A 71 -26.89 0.30 -5.38
N SER A 72 -27.12 0.44 -4.09
CA SER A 72 -28.20 1.28 -3.60
C SER A 72 -27.64 2.71 -3.59
N GLU A 73 -28.21 3.59 -4.38
CA GLU A 73 -27.77 4.99 -4.58
C GLU A 73 -27.72 5.83 -3.30
N ASN A 74 -28.10 5.29 -2.15
CA ASN A 74 -28.21 6.00 -0.87
C ASN A 74 -27.30 5.47 0.25
N ALA A 75 -26.34 4.56 -0.03
CA ALA A 75 -25.36 4.19 0.98
C ALA A 75 -24.35 5.34 1.14
N LYS A 76 -24.54 6.22 2.13
CA LYS A 76 -23.48 7.07 2.65
C LYS A 76 -22.25 6.20 2.82
N LYS A 77 -21.13 6.58 2.16
CA LYS A 77 -19.82 5.92 2.31
C LYS A 77 -19.48 5.90 3.81
N GLU A 78 -19.82 4.83 4.52
CA GLU A 78 -19.27 4.58 5.84
C GLU A 78 -17.78 4.35 5.66
N LYS A 79 -17.01 5.33 6.11
CA LYS A 79 -15.56 5.35 6.07
C LYS A 79 -15.07 4.22 6.97
N ILE A 80 -14.58 3.13 6.39
CA ILE A 80 -13.89 2.09 7.16
C ILE A 80 -12.62 2.72 7.69
N ILE A 81 -12.57 2.85 9.01
CA ILE A 81 -11.46 3.40 9.77
C ILE A 81 -10.29 2.44 9.62
N SER A 82 -9.21 2.87 9.01
CA SER A 82 -7.89 2.25 8.74
C SER A 82 -7.57 1.89 7.28
N GLU A 83 -8.21 2.51 6.32
CA GLU A 83 -7.74 2.43 4.94
C GLU A 83 -6.47 3.26 4.78
N VAL A 84 -5.48 2.72 4.04
CA VAL A 84 -4.52 3.58 3.39
C VAL A 84 -5.35 4.49 2.51
N THR A 85 -5.43 5.73 2.91
CA THR A 85 -6.14 6.76 2.16
C THR A 85 -5.13 7.54 1.35
N GLY A 86 -5.57 8.08 0.24
CA GLY A 86 -4.70 8.87 -0.61
C GLY A 86 -5.53 9.68 -1.57
N ILE A 87 -4.83 10.46 -2.36
CA ILE A 87 -5.39 11.27 -3.44
C ILE A 87 -4.46 11.09 -4.64
N ALA A 88 -5.04 10.93 -5.83
CA ALA A 88 -4.32 11.05 -7.10
C ALA A 88 -4.83 12.29 -7.82
N GLU A 89 -3.92 13.12 -8.26
CA GLU A 89 -4.21 14.37 -8.95
C GLU A 89 -3.24 14.62 -10.10
N VAL A 90 -3.67 15.34 -11.11
CA VAL A 90 -2.81 15.87 -12.16
C VAL A 90 -2.48 17.31 -11.80
N THR A 91 -1.19 17.60 -11.60
CA THR A 91 -0.69 18.92 -11.22
C THR A 91 -0.88 19.96 -12.33
N THR A 92 -0.56 21.21 -12.06
CA THR A 92 -0.60 22.30 -13.05
C THR A 92 0.42 22.11 -14.18
N GLU A 93 1.54 21.44 -13.85
CA GLU A 93 2.61 21.08 -14.79
C GLU A 93 2.24 19.89 -15.68
N GLY A 94 1.12 19.21 -15.38
CA GLY A 94 0.67 18.01 -16.07
C GLY A 94 1.29 16.71 -15.54
N TRP A 95 1.92 16.73 -14.35
CA TRP A 95 2.47 15.54 -13.71
C TRP A 95 1.38 14.77 -12.96
N LEU A 96 1.51 13.46 -12.87
CA LEU A 96 0.70 12.69 -11.93
C LEU A 96 1.34 12.77 -10.54
N HIS A 97 0.56 13.15 -9.55
CA HIS A 97 0.94 13.14 -8.14
C HIS A 97 -0.03 12.27 -7.35
N ILE A 98 0.48 11.25 -6.67
CA ILE A 98 -0.29 10.42 -5.74
C ILE A 98 0.28 10.64 -4.34
N LYS A 99 -0.58 10.98 -3.41
CA LYS A 99 -0.24 11.15 -2.00
C LYS A 99 -0.94 10.07 -1.18
N LEU A 100 -0.16 9.26 -0.48
CA LEU A 100 -0.63 8.28 0.50
C LEU A 100 -0.41 8.83 1.92
N ASN A 101 -1.33 8.53 2.82
CA ASN A 101 -1.26 8.90 4.24
C ASN A 101 -0.40 7.94 5.08
N THR A 102 0.40 7.11 4.46
CA THR A 102 1.27 6.11 5.08
C THR A 102 2.55 5.93 4.30
N LEU A 103 3.55 5.34 4.93
CA LEU A 103 4.77 4.87 4.28
C LEU A 103 4.48 3.60 3.47
N LEU A 104 5.34 3.31 2.49
CA LEU A 104 5.30 2.02 1.80
C LEU A 104 5.69 0.91 2.78
N PRO A 105 4.96 -0.22 2.79
CA PRO A 105 5.29 -1.34 3.65
C PRO A 105 6.62 -1.98 3.24
N ASN A 106 7.22 -2.69 4.19
CA ASN A 106 8.40 -3.49 3.90
C ASN A 106 8.06 -4.62 2.90
N CYS A 107 8.93 -4.85 1.92
CA CYS A 107 8.73 -5.85 0.86
C CYS A 107 8.69 -7.30 1.38
N ARG A 108 9.16 -7.56 2.62
CA ARG A 108 9.04 -8.86 3.30
C ARG A 108 7.60 -9.25 3.57
N TYR A 109 6.70 -8.26 3.69
CA TYR A 109 5.28 -8.52 3.92
C TYR A 109 4.56 -8.77 2.60
N LYS A 110 3.64 -9.73 2.59
CA LYS A 110 2.82 -10.06 1.42
C LYS A 110 1.73 -8.99 1.15
N THR A 111 2.09 -7.72 1.32
CA THR A 111 1.20 -6.56 1.16
C THR A 111 1.16 -6.01 -0.26
N ASN A 112 1.89 -6.62 -1.18
CA ASN A 112 2.10 -6.10 -2.53
C ASN A 112 0.77 -5.86 -3.29
N GLY A 113 -0.16 -6.81 -3.23
CA GLY A 113 -1.47 -6.66 -3.89
C GLY A 113 -2.27 -5.48 -3.34
N TYR A 114 -2.21 -5.26 -2.04
CA TYR A 114 -2.96 -4.19 -1.38
C TYR A 114 -2.51 -2.77 -1.81
N ILE A 115 -1.21 -2.53 -1.90
CA ILE A 115 -0.70 -1.23 -2.39
C ILE A 115 -1.07 -1.03 -3.85
N GLN A 116 -0.92 -2.06 -4.68
CA GLN A 116 -1.30 -1.99 -6.08
C GLN A 116 -2.80 -1.70 -6.24
N ASP A 117 -3.67 -2.39 -5.50
CA ASP A 117 -5.12 -2.18 -5.54
C ASP A 117 -5.49 -0.76 -5.06
N THR A 118 -4.83 -0.27 -4.00
CA THR A 118 -5.03 1.09 -3.51
C THR A 118 -4.65 2.13 -4.57
N LEU A 119 -3.48 1.99 -5.19
CA LEU A 119 -3.03 2.89 -6.26
C LEU A 119 -3.97 2.84 -7.47
N THR A 120 -4.40 1.64 -7.88
CA THR A 120 -5.34 1.46 -8.98
C THR A 120 -6.65 2.21 -8.70
N ARG A 121 -7.20 2.06 -7.50
CA ARG A 121 -8.42 2.76 -7.09
C ARG A 121 -8.24 4.28 -7.10
N LEU A 122 -7.12 4.80 -6.57
CA LEU A 122 -6.85 6.24 -6.57
C LEU A 122 -6.71 6.80 -7.99
N LEU A 123 -6.09 6.05 -8.90
CA LEU A 123 -6.00 6.43 -10.31
C LEU A 123 -7.37 6.43 -10.99
N ASP A 124 -8.25 5.49 -10.65
CA ASP A 124 -9.63 5.44 -11.16
C ASP A 124 -10.52 6.58 -10.60
N GLU A 125 -10.21 7.06 -9.40
CA GLU A 125 -10.91 8.16 -8.73
C GLU A 125 -10.33 9.55 -9.08
N CYS A 126 -9.29 9.63 -9.93
CA CYS A 126 -8.68 10.91 -10.32
C CYS A 126 -9.68 11.75 -11.13
N ASP A 127 -9.91 13.00 -10.69
CA ASP A 127 -10.88 13.91 -11.33
C ASP A 127 -10.49 14.34 -12.74
N LYS A 128 -9.19 14.33 -13.06
CA LYS A 128 -8.67 14.72 -14.38
C LYS A 128 -8.22 13.49 -15.17
N PRO A 129 -8.25 13.55 -16.50
CA PRO A 129 -7.64 12.52 -17.34
C PRO A 129 -6.18 12.31 -16.96
N LEU A 130 -5.79 11.05 -16.79
CA LEU A 130 -4.40 10.71 -16.48
C LEU A 130 -3.51 11.06 -17.68
N PRO A 131 -2.31 11.65 -17.43
CA PRO A 131 -1.35 11.88 -18.50
C PRO A 131 -0.77 10.56 -18.99
N MET A 132 -0.39 10.49 -20.26
CA MET A 132 0.34 9.36 -20.84
C MET A 132 1.72 9.86 -21.28
N PHE A 133 2.79 9.25 -20.75
CA PHE A 133 4.17 9.63 -21.05
C PHE A 133 4.87 8.52 -21.85
N ASP A 134 5.63 8.90 -22.86
CA ASP A 134 6.47 7.96 -23.62
C ASP A 134 7.62 7.44 -22.76
N LYS A 135 8.22 8.33 -21.96
CA LYS A 135 9.22 8.02 -20.94
C LYS A 135 8.98 8.90 -19.72
N ALA A 136 9.01 8.29 -18.55
CA ALA A 136 8.72 8.97 -17.29
C ALA A 136 9.84 8.77 -16.26
N PHE A 137 9.98 9.75 -15.37
CA PHE A 137 10.69 9.61 -14.11
C PHE A 137 9.68 9.41 -12.98
N LEU A 138 9.80 8.29 -12.27
CA LEU A 138 9.01 7.96 -11.10
C LEU A 138 9.78 8.37 -9.85
N ALA A 139 9.36 9.45 -9.20
CA ALA A 139 9.90 9.88 -7.93
C ALA A 139 9.01 9.39 -6.77
N ILE A 140 9.58 8.61 -5.87
CA ILE A 140 8.92 8.12 -4.65
C ILE A 140 9.56 8.84 -3.47
N VAL A 141 8.80 9.68 -2.79
CA VAL A 141 9.27 10.53 -1.69
C VAL A 141 8.57 10.11 -0.41
N GLU A 142 9.26 9.46 0.49
CA GLU A 142 8.73 9.10 1.80
C GLU A 142 9.05 10.18 2.84
N TYR A 143 8.04 10.59 3.56
CA TYR A 143 8.12 11.48 4.71
C TYR A 143 8.04 10.64 5.98
N CYS A 144 9.11 10.56 6.75
CA CYS A 144 9.19 9.70 7.93
C CYS A 144 9.78 10.44 9.12
N ASP A 145 9.35 10.03 10.31
CA ASP A 145 9.94 10.46 11.57
C ASP A 145 11.23 9.68 11.84
N TYR A 146 12.34 10.40 11.91
CA TYR A 146 13.65 9.79 12.16
C TYR A 146 13.76 9.16 13.57
N GLU A 147 13.01 9.67 14.55
CA GLU A 147 13.05 9.21 15.94
C GLU A 147 12.19 7.95 16.17
N SER A 148 11.18 7.70 15.32
CA SER A 148 10.22 6.58 15.48
C SER A 148 10.79 5.19 15.19
N ARG A 149 12.07 5.07 14.78
CA ARG A 149 12.70 3.81 14.32
C ARG A 149 11.99 3.12 13.14
N GLU A 150 11.11 3.81 12.45
CA GLU A 150 10.46 3.32 11.22
C GLU A 150 11.32 3.52 9.98
N VAL A 151 12.62 3.79 10.18
CA VAL A 151 13.60 3.93 9.10
C VAL A 151 14.04 2.55 8.66
N PHE A 152 13.65 2.18 7.45
CA PHE A 152 14.04 0.92 6.80
C PHE A 152 14.98 1.21 5.62
N ASP A 153 15.79 0.22 5.25
CA ASP A 153 16.56 0.29 4.02
C ASP A 153 15.63 0.48 2.82
N GLN A 154 15.97 1.38 1.92
CA GLN A 154 15.11 1.75 0.77
C GLN A 154 14.82 0.56 -0.16
N ASP A 155 15.76 -0.39 -0.30
CA ASP A 155 15.58 -1.60 -1.10
C ASP A 155 14.60 -2.60 -0.48
N ASN A 156 14.31 -2.47 0.82
CA ASN A 156 13.34 -3.28 1.55
C ASN A 156 11.90 -2.74 1.49
N LYS A 157 11.63 -1.68 0.74
CA LYS A 157 10.30 -1.09 0.57
C LYS A 157 9.56 -1.68 -0.63
N SER A 158 8.22 -1.75 -0.53
CA SER A 158 7.34 -2.30 -1.58
C SER A 158 7.12 -1.33 -2.75
N TRP A 159 8.15 -0.61 -3.19
CA TRP A 159 8.05 0.36 -4.29
C TRP A 159 7.78 -0.27 -5.65
N LYS A 160 8.17 -1.54 -5.85
CA LYS A 160 7.99 -2.27 -7.12
C LYS A 160 6.54 -2.40 -7.56
N MET A 161 5.59 -2.19 -6.65
CA MET A 161 4.16 -2.21 -6.98
C MET A 161 3.69 -0.96 -7.71
N ILE A 162 4.42 0.14 -7.58
CA ILE A 162 4.04 1.43 -8.16
C ILE A 162 4.14 1.40 -9.70
N PRO A 163 5.26 0.97 -10.32
CA PRO A 163 5.33 0.78 -11.75
C PRO A 163 4.18 -0.09 -12.30
N ASN A 164 3.87 -1.21 -11.64
CA ASN A 164 2.78 -2.09 -12.05
C ASN A 164 1.40 -1.40 -12.03
N ALA A 165 1.17 -0.46 -11.10
CA ALA A 165 -0.11 0.25 -11.00
C ALA A 165 -0.28 1.31 -12.08
N ILE A 166 0.81 1.94 -12.54
CA ILE A 166 0.79 3.01 -13.56
C ILE A 166 0.95 2.50 -14.99
N LYS A 167 1.39 1.27 -15.16
CA LYS A 167 1.52 0.59 -16.46
C LYS A 167 0.20 0.55 -17.22
N GLY A 168 0.22 0.88 -18.50
CA GLY A 168 -0.96 0.95 -19.37
C GLY A 168 -1.93 2.09 -19.04
N ARG A 169 -1.58 2.98 -18.09
CA ARG A 169 -2.41 4.11 -17.65
C ARG A 169 -1.71 5.46 -17.76
N VAL A 170 -0.43 5.50 -17.40
CA VAL A 170 0.40 6.71 -17.35
C VAL A 170 1.67 6.52 -18.18
N VAL A 171 2.12 5.30 -18.29
CA VAL A 171 3.18 4.85 -19.20
C VAL A 171 2.69 3.59 -19.91
N GLU A 172 3.19 3.37 -21.13
CA GLU A 172 2.79 2.20 -21.93
C GLU A 172 3.23 0.89 -21.27
N ASP A 173 4.48 0.83 -20.81
CA ASP A 173 5.07 -0.32 -20.14
C ASP A 173 5.99 0.14 -19.01
N ASP A 174 6.30 -0.76 -18.08
CA ASP A 174 7.21 -0.55 -16.94
C ASP A 174 8.65 -1.02 -17.24
N GLU A 175 9.01 -1.16 -18.50
CA GLU A 175 10.36 -1.57 -18.91
C GLU A 175 11.42 -0.49 -18.63
N GLN A 176 12.70 -0.93 -18.58
CA GLN A 176 13.83 -0.08 -18.18
C GLN A 176 14.07 1.17 -19.05
N PHE A 177 13.54 1.22 -20.29
CA PHE A 177 13.68 2.38 -21.19
C PHE A 177 12.46 3.32 -21.13
N LYS A 178 11.44 2.96 -20.38
CA LYS A 178 10.18 3.72 -20.22
C LYS A 178 10.08 4.42 -18.88
N ILE A 179 10.69 3.85 -17.84
CA ILE A 179 10.62 4.41 -16.47
C ILE A 179 12.01 4.43 -15.84
N ASP A 180 12.46 5.61 -15.44
CA ASP A 180 13.54 5.81 -14.48
C ASP A 180 12.95 6.01 -13.09
N ILE A 181 13.60 5.51 -12.03
CA ILE A 181 13.06 5.51 -10.67
C ILE A 181 14.04 6.18 -9.71
N GLY A 182 13.53 7.13 -8.91
CA GLY A 182 14.22 7.75 -7.79
C GLY A 182 13.51 7.53 -6.48
N LEU A 183 14.26 7.11 -5.45
CA LEU A 183 13.76 6.92 -4.09
C LEU A 183 14.33 8.02 -3.20
N PHE A 184 13.46 8.77 -2.53
CA PHE A 184 13.82 9.91 -1.69
C PHE A 184 13.22 9.75 -0.30
N SER A 185 13.92 10.24 0.72
CA SER A 185 13.41 10.29 2.09
C SER A 185 13.53 11.72 2.62
N LYS A 186 12.49 12.18 3.29
CA LYS A 186 12.44 13.49 3.96
C LYS A 186 11.98 13.30 5.39
N ILE A 187 12.54 14.11 6.30
CA ILE A 187 12.13 14.09 7.71
C ILE A 187 10.81 14.83 7.85
N SER A 188 9.86 14.21 8.55
CA SER A 188 8.55 14.79 8.87
C SER A 188 7.94 14.07 10.06
N ASP A 189 7.23 14.81 10.90
CA ASP A 189 6.49 14.26 12.05
C ASP A 189 5.23 13.49 11.63
N THR A 190 4.81 13.63 10.36
CA THR A 190 3.64 12.94 9.82
C THR A 190 4.05 12.01 8.70
N PRO A 191 3.91 10.69 8.88
CA PRO A 191 4.22 9.72 7.84
C PRO A 191 3.37 9.93 6.58
N ALA A 192 4.03 9.94 5.42
CA ALA A 192 3.36 10.02 4.13
C ALA A 192 4.27 9.46 3.03
N CYS A 193 3.68 9.01 1.93
CA CYS A 193 4.41 8.68 0.72
C CYS A 193 3.83 9.48 -0.45
N HIS A 194 4.66 10.27 -1.10
CA HIS A 194 4.31 11.01 -2.30
C HIS A 194 4.96 10.35 -3.51
N ILE A 195 4.16 10.07 -4.51
CA ILE A 195 4.58 9.43 -5.75
C ILE A 195 4.32 10.42 -6.88
N TYR A 196 5.37 10.81 -7.59
CA TYR A 196 5.27 11.69 -8.75
C TYR A 196 5.66 10.89 -9.99
N VAL A 197 4.85 10.98 -11.05
CA VAL A 197 5.20 10.51 -12.37
C VAL A 197 5.34 11.73 -13.28
N ILE A 198 6.54 11.95 -13.78
CA ILE A 198 7.00 13.17 -14.41
C ILE A 198 7.54 12.81 -15.79
N PRO A 199 7.28 13.58 -16.87
CA PRO A 199 7.99 13.37 -18.13
C PRO A 199 9.49 13.46 -17.91
N GLU A 200 10.28 12.54 -18.45
CA GLU A 200 11.75 12.56 -18.28
C GLU A 200 12.36 13.92 -18.61
N THR A 201 11.82 14.60 -19.61
CA THR A 201 12.30 15.92 -20.06
C THR A 201 12.16 17.02 -19.01
N GLN A 202 11.32 16.82 -17.99
CA GLN A 202 11.07 17.79 -16.92
C GLN A 202 11.67 17.37 -15.57
N LEU A 203 12.55 16.37 -15.58
CA LEU A 203 13.23 15.89 -14.37
C LEU A 203 14.00 17.02 -13.65
N VAL A 204 14.63 17.90 -14.40
CA VAL A 204 15.41 19.02 -13.86
C VAL A 204 14.50 19.96 -13.07
N ASP A 205 13.29 20.26 -13.58
CA ASP A 205 12.33 21.14 -12.93
C ASP A 205 11.78 20.57 -11.62
N PHE A 206 11.80 19.24 -11.48
CA PHE A 206 11.40 18.57 -10.26
C PHE A 206 12.49 18.58 -9.16
N ILE A 207 13.77 18.50 -9.54
CA ILE A 207 14.89 18.37 -8.59
C ILE A 207 15.32 19.74 -8.07
N TYR A 208 15.19 20.81 -8.85
CA TYR A 208 15.63 22.19 -8.54
C TYR A 208 14.44 23.15 -8.38
#